data_d0765487cbc097aa49de4d1109df58ee
#
_entry.id   d0765487cbc097aa49de4d1109df58ee
#
_cell.length_a   1.000
_cell.length_b   1.000
_cell.length_c   1.000
_cell.angle_alpha   90.00
_cell.angle_beta   90.00
_cell.angle_gamma   90.00
#
_symmetry.space_group_name_H-M   'P 1'
#
loop_
_entity.id
_entity.type
_entity.pdbx_description
1 polymer ?
#
loop_
_entity_poly.entity_id
_entity_poly.type
_entity_poly.pdbx_seq_one_letter_code
_entity_poly.pdbx_strand_id
1 'polypeptide(L)'
;MKTNILKTMAVALVGLSLAACSDVDIQSTPYSEKVTDLAYTADGRDVTLTWQLPQAEGLSGVRIDKDGTLAAELDGAVTSWLAKHVAVNTDIYYTVKACYDNGLTSEGQTVKVRIDSDAKAKAGFLLPQADESTLDDDEKAALDWFRANYPDGVVLTPADMADVYPDEISEIWVQVDRVGMPQGWRNLPSELVADDVIAALANYVKNGGNLLLTKHATQLVAAIGRVSENRAPNLYSDGAGGEGTDIWTAQAIVGYDMTERYDHTSHAIYKGLVTVPESQTGFGGDTYALEGPGMREDHNCMWDCNNTSLEISNEPNVIKGFETATNSTVLATWAHVRDYCCAGIVDFNPDGDYLGRVLCIGLNAYEWNQNDRTNEYQSNIELLTKNCLDYLKQ
;
A
#
# COMPACT_ATOMS: atom_id res chain seq x y z
N MET A 1 -5.17 42.56 -50.60
CA MET A 1 -5.26 43.97 -50.19
C MET A 1 -5.16 44.04 -48.67
N LYS A 2 -4.18 44.79 -48.22
CA LYS A 2 -3.84 44.99 -46.80
C LYS A 2 -4.82 45.97 -46.17
N THR A 3 -5.14 45.82 -44.92
CA THR A 3 -5.37 46.97 -44.03
C THR A 3 -5.12 46.58 -42.58
N ASN A 4 -4.02 47.10 -42.04
CA ASN A 4 -3.68 47.17 -40.61
C ASN A 4 -4.58 48.22 -39.92
N ILE A 5 -5.09 47.88 -38.75
CA ILE A 5 -5.65 48.91 -37.84
C ILE A 5 -4.88 48.83 -36.52
N LEU A 6 -3.99 49.81 -36.34
CA LEU A 6 -3.37 50.19 -35.06
C LEU A 6 -4.48 50.74 -34.16
N LYS A 7 -4.61 50.27 -32.94
CA LYS A 7 -5.36 50.94 -31.86
C LYS A 7 -4.40 51.52 -30.85
N THR A 8 -4.34 52.81 -30.85
CA THR A 8 -3.64 53.69 -29.92
C THR A 8 -4.26 53.60 -28.54
N MET A 9 -3.49 53.26 -27.50
CA MET A 9 -3.89 53.36 -26.09
C MET A 9 -3.60 54.79 -25.61
N ALA A 10 -4.64 55.51 -25.21
CA ALA A 10 -4.52 56.77 -24.51
C ALA A 10 -4.24 56.53 -23.03
N VAL A 11 -3.13 57.06 -22.53
CA VAL A 11 -2.79 57.13 -21.10
C VAL A 11 -3.45 58.36 -20.51
N ALA A 12 -4.45 58.17 -19.63
CA ALA A 12 -5.00 59.25 -18.83
C ALA A 12 -4.18 59.44 -17.56
N LEU A 13 -3.46 60.54 -17.47
CA LEU A 13 -2.82 60.99 -16.24
C LEU A 13 -3.91 61.60 -15.32
N VAL A 14 -4.20 60.91 -14.20
CA VAL A 14 -5.03 61.46 -13.12
C VAL A 14 -4.07 62.09 -12.11
N GLY A 15 -4.16 63.40 -11.98
CA GLY A 15 -3.44 64.16 -10.96
C GLY A 15 -3.93 63.85 -9.55
N LEU A 16 -3.02 63.40 -8.69
CA LEU A 16 -3.26 63.26 -7.25
C LEU A 16 -3.16 64.64 -6.60
N SER A 17 -4.27 65.16 -6.11
CA SER A 17 -4.28 66.22 -5.12
C SER A 17 -3.84 65.69 -3.77
N LEU A 18 -2.71 66.18 -3.24
CA LEU A 18 -2.29 65.92 -1.85
C LEU A 18 -3.26 66.61 -0.90
N ALA A 19 -4.23 65.88 -0.39
CA ALA A 19 -4.94 66.26 0.82
C ALA A 19 -4.07 65.84 2.02
N ALA A 20 -3.65 66.82 2.82
CA ALA A 20 -3.04 66.55 4.12
C ALA A 20 -4.01 65.76 4.97
N CYS A 21 -3.79 64.49 5.15
CA CYS A 21 -4.44 63.71 6.19
C CYS A 21 -3.78 64.02 7.53
N SER A 22 -4.60 64.57 8.42
CA SER A 22 -4.36 64.59 9.86
C SER A 22 -3.90 63.23 10.38
N ASP A 23 -3.02 63.24 11.36
CA ASP A 23 -2.54 62.08 12.12
C ASP A 23 -3.68 61.09 12.40
N VAL A 24 -3.75 60.05 11.59
CA VAL A 24 -4.44 58.81 11.98
C VAL A 24 -3.50 58.15 12.91
N ASP A 25 -3.80 58.18 14.21
CA ASP A 25 -3.23 57.26 15.17
C ASP A 25 -3.41 55.84 14.61
N ILE A 26 -2.36 55.30 14.03
CA ILE A 26 -2.30 53.88 13.76
C ILE A 26 -2.14 53.22 15.13
N GLN A 27 -3.30 53.01 15.79
CA GLN A 27 -3.31 52.11 16.93
C GLN A 27 -2.75 50.79 16.38
N SER A 28 -1.55 50.46 16.78
CA SER A 28 -1.01 49.12 16.61
C SER A 28 -2.06 48.18 17.16
N THR A 29 -2.71 47.44 16.26
CA THR A 29 -3.70 46.45 16.68
C THR A 29 -3.00 45.50 17.64
N PRO A 30 -3.47 45.32 18.88
CA PRO A 30 -2.80 44.53 19.92
C PRO A 30 -2.76 43.02 19.62
N TYR A 31 -3.13 42.59 18.42
CA TYR A 31 -3.39 41.22 18.01
C TYR A 31 -2.40 40.67 16.99
N SER A 32 -1.20 41.22 16.97
CA SER A 32 -0.16 40.74 16.04
C SER A 32 1.01 40.04 16.72
N GLU A 33 0.95 39.85 18.04
CA GLU A 33 2.01 39.17 18.75
C GLU A 33 2.11 37.70 18.33
N LYS A 34 3.31 37.30 17.96
CA LYS A 34 3.59 35.93 17.51
C LYS A 34 4.16 35.10 18.64
N VAL A 35 4.14 33.78 18.46
CA VAL A 35 4.89 32.86 19.32
C VAL A 35 6.40 33.20 19.27
N THR A 36 7.11 32.90 20.35
CA THR A 36 8.57 33.09 20.47
C THR A 36 9.25 31.78 20.84
N ASP A 37 10.56 31.76 20.80
CA ASP A 37 11.41 30.63 21.23
C ASP A 37 11.01 29.29 20.58
N LEU A 38 10.57 29.33 19.31
CA LEU A 38 10.27 28.13 18.56
C LEU A 38 11.55 27.31 18.38
N ALA A 39 11.52 26.11 18.94
CA ALA A 39 12.60 25.12 18.85
C ALA A 39 12.03 23.73 18.55
N TYR A 40 12.90 22.78 18.25
CA TYR A 40 12.53 21.38 18.15
C TYR A 40 13.54 20.45 18.79
N THR A 41 13.05 19.29 19.19
CA THR A 41 13.87 18.11 19.51
C THR A 41 13.40 16.94 18.65
N ALA A 42 14.31 16.04 18.30
CA ALA A 42 13.99 14.86 17.53
C ALA A 42 14.35 13.60 18.34
N ASP A 43 13.44 12.63 18.33
CA ASP A 43 13.67 11.26 18.84
C ASP A 43 13.37 10.31 17.65
N GLY A 44 14.43 9.80 17.03
CA GLY A 44 14.31 9.15 15.73
C GLY A 44 13.70 10.09 14.69
N ARG A 45 12.54 9.76 14.18
CA ARG A 45 11.78 10.54 13.18
C ARG A 45 10.61 11.34 13.80
N ASP A 46 10.41 11.21 15.10
CA ASP A 46 9.42 11.98 15.81
C ASP A 46 10.03 13.32 16.26
N VAL A 47 9.38 14.41 15.87
CA VAL A 47 9.84 15.77 16.10
C VAL A 47 8.88 16.49 17.04
N THR A 48 9.35 16.86 18.20
CA THR A 48 8.59 17.71 19.13
C THR A 48 8.95 19.17 18.90
N LEU A 49 7.99 19.96 18.43
CA LEU A 49 8.08 21.42 18.40
C LEU A 49 7.72 22.00 19.78
N THR A 50 8.42 23.03 20.22
CA THR A 50 8.12 23.76 21.45
C THR A 50 8.22 25.25 21.19
N TRP A 51 7.39 26.06 21.88
CA TRP A 51 7.35 27.52 21.73
C TRP A 51 6.84 28.19 23.00
N GLN A 52 7.01 29.52 23.07
CA GLN A 52 6.39 30.37 24.07
C GLN A 52 5.19 31.08 23.45
N LEU A 53 4.08 31.16 24.21
CA LEU A 53 2.89 31.89 23.78
C LEU A 53 3.06 33.40 24.05
N PRO A 54 2.49 34.27 23.21
CA PRO A 54 2.42 35.69 23.49
C PRO A 54 1.58 35.96 24.72
N GLN A 55 1.91 37.04 25.43
CA GLN A 55 1.14 37.52 26.60
C GLN A 55 0.00 38.46 26.15
N ALA A 56 -0.63 38.18 25.04
CA ALA A 56 -1.68 39.02 24.44
C ALA A 56 -3.07 38.55 24.87
N GLU A 57 -3.99 39.52 25.04
CA GLU A 57 -5.40 39.23 25.27
C GLU A 57 -6.05 38.65 23.99
N GLY A 58 -7.04 37.77 24.15
CA GLY A 58 -7.80 37.21 23.04
C GLY A 58 -7.06 36.07 22.29
N LEU A 59 -6.00 35.51 22.84
CA LEU A 59 -5.37 34.31 22.27
C LEU A 59 -6.35 33.13 22.34
N SER A 60 -6.76 32.59 21.20
CA SER A 60 -7.76 31.51 21.08
C SER A 60 -7.16 30.16 20.66
N GLY A 61 -6.00 30.18 19.99
CA GLY A 61 -5.41 28.94 19.49
C GLY A 61 -4.00 29.12 18.96
N VAL A 62 -3.43 28.00 18.54
CA VAL A 62 -2.15 27.93 17.81
C VAL A 62 -2.35 27.13 16.54
N ARG A 63 -1.92 27.69 15.42
CA ARG A 63 -1.91 27.04 14.11
C ARG A 63 -0.47 26.61 13.77
N ILE A 64 -0.31 25.40 13.28
CA ILE A 64 0.96 24.87 12.78
C ILE A 64 0.80 24.58 11.28
N ASP A 65 1.63 25.22 10.48
CA ASP A 65 1.76 24.93 9.05
C ASP A 65 3.05 24.14 8.82
N LYS A 66 2.97 23.10 7.99
CA LYS A 66 4.11 22.34 7.46
C LYS A 66 4.27 22.68 5.98
N ASP A 67 5.41 23.23 5.59
CA ASP A 67 5.70 23.65 4.21
C ASP A 67 4.59 24.54 3.61
N GLY A 68 4.01 25.38 4.44
CA GLY A 68 2.93 26.30 4.06
C GLY A 68 1.52 25.70 4.08
N THR A 69 1.37 24.43 4.39
CA THR A 69 0.07 23.72 4.48
C THR A 69 -0.31 23.51 5.95
N LEU A 70 -1.58 23.65 6.30
CA LEU A 70 -2.08 23.39 7.65
C LEU A 70 -1.76 21.95 8.09
N ALA A 71 -1.02 21.82 9.19
CA ALA A 71 -0.68 20.53 9.81
C ALA A 71 -1.50 20.28 11.08
N ALA A 72 -1.73 21.33 11.91
CA ALA A 72 -2.52 21.22 13.14
C ALA A 72 -3.11 22.56 13.56
N GLU A 73 -4.26 22.50 14.25
CA GLU A 73 -4.84 23.58 15.03
C GLU A 73 -4.99 23.10 16.48
N LEU A 74 -4.50 23.89 17.41
CA LEU A 74 -4.38 23.54 18.83
C LEU A 74 -5.02 24.63 19.68
N ASP A 75 -5.40 24.27 20.91
CA ASP A 75 -5.92 25.23 21.90
C ASP A 75 -4.86 26.27 22.27
N GLY A 76 -5.32 27.47 22.68
CA GLY A 76 -4.45 28.61 22.98
C GLY A 76 -3.50 28.44 24.16
N ALA A 77 -3.61 27.38 24.96
CA ALA A 77 -2.73 27.08 26.07
C ALA A 77 -1.60 26.11 25.73
N VAL A 78 -1.59 25.56 24.52
CA VAL A 78 -0.64 24.53 24.09
C VAL A 78 0.70 25.15 23.68
N THR A 79 1.81 24.64 24.22
CA THR A 79 3.17 25.13 23.96
C THR A 79 4.08 24.09 23.33
N SER A 80 3.53 22.93 22.94
CA SER A 80 4.26 21.87 22.25
C SER A 80 3.37 21.07 21.32
N TRP A 81 3.97 20.48 20.31
CA TRP A 81 3.27 19.58 19.39
C TRP A 81 4.23 18.54 18.82
N LEU A 82 3.77 17.30 18.71
CA LEU A 82 4.52 16.18 18.17
C LEU A 82 4.17 15.97 16.71
N ALA A 83 5.14 16.18 15.82
CA ALA A 83 5.09 15.73 14.45
C ALA A 83 5.66 14.31 14.38
N LYS A 84 4.79 13.33 14.19
CA LYS A 84 5.21 11.94 14.04
C LYS A 84 5.80 11.69 12.65
N HIS A 85 6.79 10.81 12.62
CA HIS A 85 7.34 10.24 11.39
C HIS A 85 7.72 11.29 10.33
N VAL A 86 8.55 12.25 10.69
CA VAL A 86 9.04 13.30 9.79
C VAL A 86 9.92 12.67 8.71
N ALA A 87 9.70 13.08 7.44
CA ALA A 87 10.47 12.57 6.31
C ALA A 87 11.97 12.83 6.49
N VAL A 88 12.78 11.80 6.20
CA VAL A 88 14.25 11.89 6.27
C VAL A 88 14.84 12.53 5.02
N ASN A 89 16.07 13.04 5.15
CA ASN A 89 16.89 13.60 4.07
C ASN A 89 16.24 14.77 3.30
N THR A 90 15.18 15.37 3.88
CA THR A 90 14.43 16.48 3.30
C THR A 90 14.36 17.63 4.30
N ASP A 91 14.50 18.87 3.80
CA ASP A 91 14.29 20.07 4.60
C ASP A 91 12.80 20.34 4.73
N ILE A 92 12.26 20.35 5.96
CA ILE A 92 10.86 20.60 6.27
C ILE A 92 10.78 21.88 7.09
N TYR A 93 9.83 22.75 6.76
CA TYR A 93 9.64 24.03 7.44
C TYR A 93 8.33 24.00 8.21
N TYR A 94 8.42 24.08 9.55
CA TYR A 94 7.24 24.25 10.40
C TYR A 94 7.13 25.70 10.81
N THR A 95 5.93 26.28 10.57
CA THR A 95 5.59 27.66 11.00
C THR A 95 4.50 27.58 12.05
N VAL A 96 4.77 28.11 13.24
CA VAL A 96 3.83 28.16 14.35
C VAL A 96 3.30 29.60 14.48
N LYS A 97 1.96 29.74 14.49
CA LYS A 97 1.25 31.02 14.48
C LYS A 97 0.29 31.09 15.65
N ALA A 98 0.22 32.24 16.30
CA ALA A 98 -0.83 32.54 17.27
C ALA A 98 -2.13 32.91 16.55
N CYS A 99 -3.26 32.34 16.99
CA CYS A 99 -4.61 32.64 16.50
C CYS A 99 -5.40 33.36 17.59
N TYR A 100 -6.20 34.33 17.20
CA TYR A 100 -6.95 35.21 18.10
C TYR A 100 -8.45 35.09 17.90
N ASP A 101 -9.21 35.43 18.95
CA ASP A 101 -10.68 35.35 18.97
C ASP A 101 -11.38 36.28 17.98
N ASN A 102 -10.68 37.32 17.50
CA ASN A 102 -11.12 38.20 16.42
C ASN A 102 -10.89 37.65 15.01
N GLY A 103 -10.42 36.41 14.88
CA GLY A 103 -10.12 35.71 13.62
C GLY A 103 -8.79 36.08 12.97
N LEU A 104 -7.96 36.89 13.60
CA LEU A 104 -6.62 37.20 13.12
C LEU A 104 -5.63 36.10 13.48
N THR A 105 -4.62 35.94 12.64
CA THR A 105 -3.51 35.01 12.84
C THR A 105 -2.19 35.77 12.69
N SER A 106 -1.23 35.54 13.59
CA SER A 106 0.08 36.19 13.54
C SER A 106 0.90 35.73 12.33
N GLU A 107 1.97 36.45 12.00
CA GLU A 107 2.97 36.00 10.99
C GLU A 107 3.57 34.63 11.33
N GLY A 108 3.69 34.35 12.61
CA GLY A 108 4.31 33.13 13.13
C GLY A 108 5.82 33.17 13.22
N GLN A 109 6.36 32.06 13.68
CA GLN A 109 7.78 31.78 13.73
C GLN A 109 8.04 30.47 12.96
N THR A 110 9.12 30.40 12.20
CA THR A 110 9.44 29.23 11.37
C THR A 110 10.72 28.58 11.85
N VAL A 111 10.72 27.26 11.95
CA VAL A 111 11.90 26.45 12.17
C VAL A 111 12.09 25.47 11.02
N LYS A 112 13.34 25.30 10.60
CA LYS A 112 13.73 24.27 9.65
C LYS A 112 14.08 23.00 10.41
N VAL A 113 13.45 21.91 10.07
CA VAL A 113 13.74 20.57 10.57
C VAL A 113 14.38 19.75 9.46
N ARG A 114 15.44 19.03 9.79
CA ARG A 114 16.06 18.05 8.92
C ARG A 114 16.52 16.86 9.74
N ILE A 115 16.12 15.67 9.33
CA ILE A 115 16.56 14.40 9.90
C ILE A 115 17.31 13.67 8.79
N ASP A 116 18.60 13.42 9.00
CA ASP A 116 19.41 12.65 8.07
C ASP A 116 19.38 11.18 8.48
N SER A 117 19.14 10.28 7.52
CA SER A 117 19.16 8.83 7.72
C SER A 117 19.67 8.13 6.49
N ASP A 118 20.57 7.18 6.68
CA ASP A 118 21.04 6.25 5.64
C ASP A 118 20.34 4.89 5.74
N ALA A 119 19.34 4.76 6.63
CA ALA A 119 18.57 3.54 6.80
C ALA A 119 17.82 3.20 5.51
N LYS A 120 17.93 1.93 5.10
CA LYS A 120 17.12 1.39 3.99
C LYS A 120 15.84 0.80 4.54
N ALA A 121 14.76 0.96 3.78
CA ALA A 121 13.52 0.31 4.12
C ALA A 121 13.68 -1.23 4.17
N LYS A 122 12.95 -1.84 5.06
CA LYS A 122 13.00 -3.27 5.36
C LYS A 122 11.78 -3.98 4.77
N ALA A 123 11.87 -5.30 4.63
CA ALA A 123 10.69 -6.13 4.41
C ALA A 123 9.92 -6.34 5.72
N GLY A 124 8.60 -6.37 5.63
CA GLY A 124 7.69 -6.69 6.73
C GLY A 124 6.97 -8.02 6.52
N PHE A 125 6.65 -8.71 7.61
CA PHE A 125 5.71 -9.82 7.63
C PHE A 125 4.60 -9.46 8.63
N LEU A 126 3.36 -9.32 8.15
CA LEU A 126 2.23 -8.99 9.01
C LEU A 126 1.53 -10.26 9.46
N LEU A 127 1.56 -10.50 10.75
CA LEU A 127 0.82 -11.59 11.40
C LEU A 127 -0.69 -11.38 11.23
N PRO A 128 -1.47 -12.45 10.98
CA PRO A 128 -2.93 -12.34 10.97
C PRO A 128 -3.52 -12.06 12.37
N GLN A 129 -2.79 -12.41 13.42
CA GLN A 129 -3.13 -12.19 14.83
C GLN A 129 -1.85 -11.98 15.64
N ALA A 130 -1.92 -11.24 16.74
CA ALA A 130 -0.75 -10.95 17.58
C ALA A 130 -0.20 -12.20 18.29
N ASP A 131 -1.07 -13.16 18.60
CA ASP A 131 -0.67 -14.41 19.23
C ASP A 131 -0.20 -15.43 18.19
N GLU A 132 1.11 -15.59 18.04
CA GLU A 132 1.71 -16.55 17.10
C GLU A 132 1.31 -18.02 17.35
N SER A 133 0.82 -18.37 18.56
CA SER A 133 0.37 -19.73 18.86
C SER A 133 -0.94 -20.10 18.17
N THR A 134 -1.63 -19.12 17.58
CA THR A 134 -2.86 -19.28 16.82
C THR A 134 -2.65 -19.38 15.32
N LEU A 135 -1.42 -19.28 14.86
CA LEU A 135 -1.09 -19.44 13.45
C LEU A 135 -1.35 -20.86 13.00
N ASP A 136 -1.90 -20.99 11.81
CA ASP A 136 -1.96 -22.24 11.08
C ASP A 136 -0.55 -22.73 10.72
N ASP A 137 -0.39 -23.98 10.36
CA ASP A 137 0.94 -24.56 10.08
C ASP A 137 1.58 -23.95 8.82
N ASP A 138 0.82 -23.59 7.79
CA ASP A 138 1.29 -22.85 6.63
C ASP A 138 1.68 -21.42 6.97
N GLU A 139 0.86 -20.70 7.76
CA GLU A 139 1.19 -19.37 8.26
C GLU A 139 2.49 -19.37 9.06
N LYS A 140 2.65 -20.39 9.92
CA LYS A 140 3.85 -20.57 10.72
C LYS A 140 5.06 -20.92 9.86
N ALA A 141 4.93 -21.82 8.88
CA ALA A 141 6.00 -22.18 7.96
C ALA A 141 6.52 -20.97 7.19
N ALA A 142 5.61 -20.14 6.69
CA ALA A 142 5.91 -18.89 6.01
C ALA A 142 6.66 -17.90 6.92
N LEU A 143 6.19 -17.70 8.15
CA LEU A 143 6.83 -16.84 9.16
C LEU A 143 8.25 -17.32 9.50
N ASP A 144 8.42 -18.62 9.73
CA ASP A 144 9.73 -19.21 10.06
C ASP A 144 10.72 -18.99 8.91
N TRP A 145 10.27 -19.18 7.66
CA TRP A 145 11.09 -18.91 6.48
C TRP A 145 11.43 -17.41 6.36
N PHE A 146 10.44 -16.51 6.58
CA PHE A 146 10.68 -15.07 6.55
C PHE A 146 11.77 -14.68 7.55
N ARG A 147 11.68 -15.11 8.80
CA ARG A 147 12.70 -14.86 9.83
C ARG A 147 14.08 -15.37 9.48
N ALA A 148 14.14 -16.53 8.82
CA ALA A 148 15.41 -17.12 8.42
C ALA A 148 16.07 -16.38 7.23
N ASN A 149 15.28 -15.84 6.32
CA ASN A 149 15.76 -15.23 5.07
C ASN A 149 15.83 -13.70 5.09
N TYR A 150 15.12 -13.06 6.03
CA TYR A 150 15.10 -11.61 6.22
C TYR A 150 15.52 -11.26 7.67
N PRO A 151 16.80 -11.42 8.03
CA PRO A 151 17.26 -11.19 9.41
C PRO A 151 17.07 -9.74 9.88
N ASP A 152 17.04 -8.77 8.96
CA ASP A 152 16.72 -7.37 9.23
C ASP A 152 15.24 -7.05 9.01
N GLY A 153 14.44 -8.04 8.61
CA GLY A 153 12.99 -7.91 8.40
C GLY A 153 12.25 -7.68 9.71
N VAL A 154 11.06 -7.11 9.60
CA VAL A 154 10.21 -6.78 10.75
C VAL A 154 8.97 -7.67 10.75
N VAL A 155 8.73 -8.36 11.86
CA VAL A 155 7.45 -9.05 12.10
C VAL A 155 6.52 -8.05 12.78
N LEU A 156 5.37 -7.83 12.17
CA LEU A 156 4.36 -6.86 12.59
C LEU A 156 3.14 -7.60 13.13
N THR A 157 2.54 -7.05 14.16
CA THR A 157 1.17 -7.40 14.57
C THR A 157 0.16 -6.45 13.90
N PRO A 158 -1.14 -6.79 13.85
CA PRO A 158 -2.15 -5.87 13.33
C PRO A 158 -2.13 -4.49 14.01
N ALA A 159 -1.88 -4.45 15.31
CA ALA A 159 -1.81 -3.20 16.07
C ALA A 159 -0.63 -2.29 15.67
N ASP A 160 0.46 -2.85 15.16
CA ASP A 160 1.62 -2.08 14.74
C ASP A 160 1.34 -1.26 13.47
N MET A 161 0.34 -1.65 12.66
CA MET A 161 0.06 -1.03 11.37
C MET A 161 -0.24 0.47 11.43
N ALA A 162 -0.69 0.97 12.58
CA ALA A 162 -0.95 2.40 12.76
C ALA A 162 0.31 3.28 12.65
N ASP A 163 1.47 2.71 12.94
CA ASP A 163 2.77 3.40 12.95
C ASP A 163 3.76 2.79 11.92
N VAL A 164 3.25 2.14 10.86
CA VAL A 164 4.07 1.59 9.76
C VAL A 164 4.09 2.53 8.56
N TYR A 165 5.28 2.84 8.07
CA TYR A 165 5.50 3.78 6.99
C TYR A 165 6.33 3.15 5.85
N PRO A 166 6.00 3.46 4.56
CA PRO A 166 6.65 2.83 3.41
C PRO A 166 8.14 3.08 3.27
N ASP A 167 8.64 4.16 3.81
CA ASP A 167 10.06 4.50 3.78
C ASP A 167 10.88 3.81 4.90
N GLU A 168 10.21 3.11 5.81
CA GLU A 168 10.83 2.24 6.82
C GLU A 168 10.61 0.76 6.50
N ILE A 169 9.44 0.43 6.00
CA ILE A 169 9.06 -0.92 5.55
C ILE A 169 8.48 -0.75 4.15
N SER A 170 9.21 -1.13 3.13
CA SER A 170 8.84 -0.88 1.72
C SER A 170 7.82 -1.87 1.19
N GLU A 171 7.88 -3.12 1.67
CA GLU A 171 6.95 -4.18 1.31
C GLU A 171 6.54 -4.99 2.53
N ILE A 172 5.27 -5.39 2.60
CA ILE A 172 4.72 -6.23 3.66
C ILE A 172 4.12 -7.49 3.04
N TRP A 173 4.52 -8.65 3.54
CA TRP A 173 3.90 -9.92 3.21
C TRP A 173 2.85 -10.28 4.25
N VAL A 174 1.64 -10.65 3.78
CA VAL A 174 0.55 -11.17 4.59
C VAL A 174 0.19 -12.55 4.06
N GLN A 175 0.40 -13.58 4.87
CA GLN A 175 -0.01 -14.96 4.61
C GLN A 175 -1.18 -15.30 5.52
N VAL A 176 -2.30 -15.72 4.93
CA VAL A 176 -3.42 -16.35 5.65
C VAL A 176 -3.81 -17.60 4.89
N ASP A 177 -3.73 -18.74 5.54
CA ASP A 177 -3.98 -20.04 4.92
C ASP A 177 -4.64 -20.96 5.94
N ARG A 178 -5.96 -21.19 5.82
CA ARG A 178 -6.72 -21.94 6.83
C ARG A 178 -7.83 -22.73 6.17
N VAL A 179 -7.80 -24.05 6.31
CA VAL A 179 -8.86 -24.94 5.83
C VAL A 179 -10.22 -24.56 6.44
N GLY A 180 -11.26 -24.51 5.61
CA GLY A 180 -12.62 -24.24 6.05
C GLY A 180 -12.92 -22.77 6.35
N MET A 181 -12.05 -21.85 6.00
CA MET A 181 -12.32 -20.41 6.15
C MET A 181 -13.35 -19.94 5.12
N PRO A 182 -14.47 -19.33 5.53
CA PRO A 182 -15.49 -18.87 4.59
C PRO A 182 -14.97 -17.75 3.69
N GLN A 183 -15.52 -17.66 2.48
CA GLN A 183 -15.25 -16.57 1.55
C GLN A 183 -15.62 -15.19 2.15
N GLY A 184 -14.85 -14.17 1.81
CA GLY A 184 -15.09 -12.79 2.17
C GLY A 184 -14.08 -12.29 3.22
N TRP A 185 -13.48 -11.15 2.96
CA TRP A 185 -12.42 -10.58 3.79
C TRP A 185 -12.83 -10.41 5.28
N ARG A 186 -14.13 -10.23 5.58
CA ARG A 186 -14.63 -10.12 6.96
C ARG A 186 -14.54 -11.42 7.76
N ASN A 187 -14.24 -12.53 7.08
CA ASN A 187 -14.03 -13.83 7.72
C ASN A 187 -12.55 -14.11 8.03
N LEU A 188 -11.64 -13.27 7.54
CA LEU A 188 -10.24 -13.33 7.94
C LEU A 188 -10.10 -13.10 9.45
N PRO A 189 -8.95 -13.41 10.06
CA PRO A 189 -8.72 -13.21 11.49
C PRO A 189 -9.14 -11.82 11.97
N SER A 190 -9.90 -11.74 13.04
CA SER A 190 -10.60 -10.52 13.45
C SER A 190 -9.67 -9.34 13.78
N GLU A 191 -8.45 -9.62 14.26
CA GLU A 191 -7.47 -8.59 14.51
C GLU A 191 -6.98 -7.96 13.19
N LEU A 192 -6.76 -8.79 12.16
CA LEU A 192 -6.31 -8.32 10.84
C LEU A 192 -7.35 -7.46 10.12
N VAL A 193 -8.65 -7.72 10.35
CA VAL A 193 -9.76 -7.02 9.68
C VAL A 193 -10.45 -5.98 10.56
N ALA A 194 -9.86 -5.60 11.68
CA ALA A 194 -10.34 -4.48 12.46
C ALA A 194 -10.34 -3.18 11.60
N ASP A 195 -11.33 -2.33 11.78
CA ASP A 195 -11.53 -1.16 10.92
C ASP A 195 -10.31 -0.21 10.87
N ASP A 196 -9.63 -0.05 11.99
CA ASP A 196 -8.42 0.76 12.13
C ASP A 196 -7.22 0.11 11.41
N VAL A 197 -7.09 -1.21 11.46
CA VAL A 197 -6.04 -1.97 10.75
C VAL A 197 -6.27 -1.92 9.24
N ILE A 198 -7.49 -2.11 8.78
CA ILE A 198 -7.83 -1.98 7.35
C ILE A 198 -7.56 -0.55 6.86
N ALA A 199 -7.93 0.47 7.66
CA ALA A 199 -7.64 1.86 7.31
C ALA A 199 -6.12 2.13 7.26
N ALA A 200 -5.34 1.57 8.19
CA ALA A 200 -3.88 1.69 8.23
C ALA A 200 -3.23 0.99 7.02
N LEU A 201 -3.64 -0.23 6.66
CA LEU A 201 -3.20 -0.94 5.46
C LEU A 201 -3.52 -0.15 4.18
N ALA A 202 -4.75 0.38 4.07
CA ALA A 202 -5.13 1.22 2.93
C ALA A 202 -4.25 2.47 2.83
N ASN A 203 -4.01 3.15 3.96
CA ASN A 203 -3.13 4.32 4.01
C ASN A 203 -1.69 3.98 3.68
N TYR A 204 -1.18 2.83 4.14
CA TYR A 204 0.16 2.36 3.82
C TYR A 204 0.33 2.22 2.29
N VAL A 205 -0.61 1.56 1.59
CA VAL A 205 -0.54 1.42 0.13
C VAL A 205 -0.76 2.75 -0.58
N LYS A 206 -1.66 3.62 -0.09
CA LYS A 206 -1.84 4.97 -0.64
C LYS A 206 -0.57 5.82 -0.55
N ASN A 207 0.24 5.62 0.46
CA ASN A 207 1.51 6.33 0.64
C ASN A 207 2.72 5.65 -0.04
N GLY A 208 2.50 4.65 -0.88
CA GLY A 208 3.54 4.01 -1.68
C GLY A 208 4.11 2.71 -1.09
N GLY A 209 3.56 2.22 0.01
CA GLY A 209 3.90 0.90 0.55
C GLY A 209 3.34 -0.23 -0.31
N ASN A 210 4.08 -1.33 -0.43
CA ASN A 210 3.71 -2.44 -1.27
C ASN A 210 3.24 -3.65 -0.45
N LEU A 211 2.27 -4.41 -0.95
CA LEU A 211 1.76 -5.61 -0.29
C LEU A 211 1.98 -6.85 -1.16
N LEU A 212 2.45 -7.93 -0.55
CA LEU A 212 2.33 -9.29 -1.04
C LEU A 212 1.23 -9.98 -0.23
N LEU A 213 0.12 -10.30 -0.88
CA LEU A 213 -1.04 -10.96 -0.27
C LEU A 213 -1.13 -12.39 -0.79
N THR A 214 -1.10 -13.38 0.11
CA THR A 214 -1.04 -14.77 -0.30
C THR A 214 -2.17 -15.60 0.31
N LYS A 215 -2.71 -16.53 -0.49
CA LYS A 215 -3.84 -17.40 -0.15
C LYS A 215 -5.06 -16.58 0.27
N HIS A 216 -5.70 -16.84 1.40
CA HIS A 216 -6.87 -16.10 1.86
C HIS A 216 -6.63 -14.59 2.05
N ALA A 217 -5.38 -14.18 2.34
CA ALA A 217 -5.04 -12.76 2.47
C ALA A 217 -5.27 -11.96 1.18
N THR A 218 -5.36 -12.61 -0.01
CA THR A 218 -5.70 -11.91 -1.26
C THR A 218 -7.02 -11.15 -1.17
N GLN A 219 -7.94 -11.57 -0.30
CA GLN A 219 -9.21 -10.89 -0.07
C GLN A 219 -9.05 -9.49 0.53
N LEU A 220 -7.91 -9.19 1.17
CA LEU A 220 -7.61 -7.84 1.70
C LEU A 220 -7.56 -6.78 0.60
N VAL A 221 -7.31 -7.14 -0.67
CA VAL A 221 -7.31 -6.19 -1.79
C VAL A 221 -8.64 -5.45 -1.92
N ALA A 222 -9.76 -6.15 -1.60
CA ALA A 222 -11.09 -5.53 -1.56
C ALA A 222 -11.32 -4.78 -0.23
N ALA A 223 -10.84 -5.32 0.89
CA ALA A 223 -10.96 -4.69 2.20
C ALA A 223 -10.35 -3.29 2.24
N ILE A 224 -9.15 -3.14 1.67
CA ILE A 224 -8.45 -1.85 1.59
C ILE A 224 -9.02 -0.92 0.49
N GLY A 225 -10.01 -1.38 -0.29
CA GLY A 225 -10.65 -0.60 -1.35
C GLY A 225 -9.85 -0.49 -2.65
N ARG A 226 -8.79 -1.30 -2.85
CA ARG A 226 -8.02 -1.33 -4.11
C ARG A 226 -8.85 -1.85 -5.27
N VAL A 227 -9.76 -2.78 -4.99
CA VAL A 227 -10.86 -3.18 -5.87
C VAL A 227 -12.17 -3.09 -5.12
N SER A 228 -13.30 -2.99 -5.85
CA SER A 228 -14.62 -3.05 -5.23
C SER A 228 -14.94 -4.44 -4.70
N GLU A 229 -15.81 -4.57 -3.71
CA GLU A 229 -16.19 -5.86 -3.08
C GLU A 229 -16.71 -6.88 -4.09
N ASN A 230 -17.45 -6.46 -5.12
CA ASN A 230 -17.93 -7.34 -6.19
C ASN A 230 -16.82 -7.81 -7.14
N ARG A 231 -15.60 -7.34 -6.97
CA ARG A 231 -14.39 -7.78 -7.67
C ARG A 231 -13.36 -8.36 -6.71
N ALA A 232 -13.77 -8.76 -5.52
CA ALA A 232 -12.92 -9.53 -4.61
C ALA A 232 -12.61 -10.91 -5.20
N PRO A 233 -11.49 -11.54 -4.82
CA PRO A 233 -11.22 -12.92 -5.23
C PRO A 233 -12.27 -13.86 -4.66
N ASN A 234 -12.51 -14.95 -5.37
CA ASN A 234 -13.40 -16.02 -4.97
C ASN A 234 -12.62 -17.14 -4.27
N LEU A 235 -13.27 -17.78 -3.32
CA LEU A 235 -12.78 -19.02 -2.71
C LEU A 235 -13.32 -20.21 -3.52
N TYR A 236 -12.42 -21.09 -3.95
CA TYR A 236 -12.76 -22.34 -4.65
C TYR A 236 -12.11 -23.51 -3.95
N SER A 237 -12.82 -24.63 -3.87
CA SER A 237 -12.29 -25.88 -3.29
C SER A 237 -11.80 -25.67 -1.87
N ASP A 238 -12.68 -25.20 -0.99
CA ASP A 238 -12.36 -24.94 0.41
C ASP A 238 -12.41 -26.23 1.23
N GLY A 239 -11.31 -26.96 1.24
CA GLY A 239 -11.22 -28.22 1.97
C GLY A 239 -9.80 -28.76 2.09
N ALA A 240 -9.64 -29.77 2.96
CA ALA A 240 -8.46 -30.60 2.94
C ALA A 240 -8.46 -31.40 1.63
N GLY A 241 -7.46 -31.18 0.79
CA GLY A 241 -7.19 -32.01 -0.37
C GLY A 241 -6.84 -33.42 0.05
N GLY A 242 -7.10 -34.39 -0.82
CA GLY A 242 -6.67 -35.77 -0.60
C GLY A 242 -5.21 -35.99 -0.96
N GLU A 243 -4.79 -37.25 -0.91
CA GLU A 243 -3.51 -37.65 -1.50
C GLU A 243 -3.57 -37.48 -3.01
N GLY A 244 -2.81 -36.52 -3.56
CA GLY A 244 -2.66 -36.29 -4.98
C GLY A 244 -1.46 -37.01 -5.55
N THR A 245 -1.51 -37.35 -6.83
CA THR A 245 -0.39 -38.01 -7.57
C THR A 245 0.19 -37.11 -8.67
N ASP A 246 -0.44 -36.00 -8.93
CA ASP A 246 -0.05 -34.99 -9.93
C ASP A 246 0.78 -33.86 -9.33
N ILE A 247 1.36 -33.06 -10.18
CA ILE A 247 2.14 -31.87 -9.80
C ILE A 247 1.23 -30.66 -10.01
N TRP A 248 1.10 -29.82 -8.98
CA TRP A 248 0.35 -28.57 -9.08
C TRP A 248 1.27 -27.40 -9.38
N THR A 249 0.83 -26.54 -10.30
CA THR A 249 1.72 -25.59 -10.95
C THR A 249 1.04 -24.23 -11.16
N ALA A 250 1.87 -23.20 -11.35
CA ALA A 250 1.45 -21.91 -11.88
C ALA A 250 1.78 -21.83 -13.39
N GLN A 251 0.81 -21.41 -14.20
CA GLN A 251 0.99 -21.20 -15.63
C GLN A 251 1.16 -19.70 -15.92
N ALA A 252 2.39 -19.33 -16.33
CA ALA A 252 2.74 -17.95 -16.65
C ALA A 252 2.41 -17.51 -18.09
N ILE A 253 2.00 -18.44 -18.95
CA ILE A 253 1.44 -18.13 -20.26
C ILE A 253 -0.08 -18.06 -20.12
N VAL A 254 -0.59 -16.86 -19.86
CA VAL A 254 -2.00 -16.62 -19.62
C VAL A 254 -2.77 -16.63 -20.93
N GLY A 255 -3.95 -17.26 -20.94
CA GLY A 255 -4.76 -17.39 -22.16
C GLY A 255 -4.26 -18.47 -23.12
N TYR A 256 -3.63 -19.54 -22.65
CA TYR A 256 -3.02 -20.60 -23.47
C TYR A 256 -3.96 -21.21 -24.50
N ASP A 257 -5.21 -21.49 -24.16
CA ASP A 257 -6.24 -22.01 -25.08
C ASP A 257 -7.10 -20.91 -25.73
N MET A 258 -6.82 -19.63 -25.42
CA MET A 258 -7.50 -18.49 -26.02
C MET A 258 -6.84 -18.08 -27.36
N THR A 259 -7.54 -17.28 -28.14
CA THR A 259 -6.99 -16.67 -29.37
C THR A 259 -5.80 -15.76 -29.04
N GLU A 260 -5.88 -15.04 -27.91
CA GLU A 260 -4.85 -14.14 -27.43
C GLU A 260 -4.10 -14.81 -26.26
N ARG A 261 -2.76 -14.76 -26.32
CA ARG A 261 -1.87 -15.30 -25.29
C ARG A 261 -0.95 -14.23 -24.78
N TYR A 262 -0.73 -14.24 -23.46
CA TYR A 262 0.14 -13.27 -22.77
C TYR A 262 1.23 -14.04 -22.04
N ASP A 263 2.45 -13.95 -22.54
CA ASP A 263 3.62 -14.64 -22.01
C ASP A 263 4.32 -13.77 -20.96
N HIS A 264 4.22 -14.19 -19.70
CA HIS A 264 4.86 -13.55 -18.56
C HIS A 264 6.07 -14.33 -18.03
N THR A 265 6.55 -15.37 -18.74
CA THR A 265 7.68 -16.20 -18.26
C THR A 265 8.96 -15.42 -18.04
N SER A 266 9.14 -14.28 -18.68
CA SER A 266 10.27 -13.36 -18.47
C SER A 266 10.10 -12.42 -17.26
N HIS A 267 8.93 -12.43 -16.58
CA HIS A 267 8.71 -11.57 -15.43
C HIS A 267 9.65 -11.90 -14.27
N ALA A 268 10.06 -10.88 -13.52
CA ALA A 268 11.06 -11.01 -12.46
C ALA A 268 10.70 -12.05 -11.39
N ILE A 269 9.41 -12.24 -11.10
CA ILE A 269 8.95 -13.19 -10.08
C ILE A 269 9.26 -14.65 -10.44
N TYR A 270 9.44 -14.98 -11.72
CA TYR A 270 9.72 -16.36 -12.19
C TYR A 270 11.21 -16.67 -12.34
N LYS A 271 12.06 -15.70 -12.05
CA LYS A 271 13.50 -15.86 -12.23
C LYS A 271 14.05 -17.02 -11.40
N GLY A 272 14.58 -18.03 -12.08
CA GLY A 272 15.26 -19.16 -11.45
C GLY A 272 14.34 -20.27 -10.93
N LEU A 273 13.01 -20.14 -11.09
CA LEU A 273 12.08 -21.22 -10.75
C LEU A 273 12.27 -22.41 -11.70
N VAL A 274 12.12 -23.61 -11.16
CA VAL A 274 12.11 -24.85 -11.93
C VAL A 274 10.78 -25.00 -12.67
N THR A 275 10.84 -25.31 -13.96
CA THR A 275 9.67 -25.61 -14.78
C THR A 275 9.42 -27.10 -14.89
N VAL A 276 8.16 -27.47 -15.06
CA VAL A 276 7.72 -28.84 -15.38
C VAL A 276 7.08 -28.82 -16.76
N PRO A 277 7.53 -29.72 -17.68
CA PRO A 277 7.00 -29.73 -19.04
C PRO A 277 5.56 -30.26 -19.09
N GLU A 278 4.79 -29.84 -20.11
CA GLU A 278 3.43 -30.29 -20.37
C GLU A 278 3.28 -31.82 -20.34
N SER A 279 4.29 -32.55 -20.79
CA SER A 279 4.30 -34.02 -20.78
C SER A 279 4.13 -34.65 -19.39
N GLN A 280 4.46 -33.90 -18.32
CA GLN A 280 4.33 -34.35 -16.93
C GLN A 280 3.06 -33.81 -16.27
N THR A 281 2.64 -32.62 -16.63
CA THR A 281 1.43 -31.99 -16.02
C THR A 281 0.15 -32.32 -16.78
N GLY A 282 0.24 -32.60 -18.07
CA GLY A 282 -0.91 -32.76 -18.98
C GLY A 282 -1.65 -31.43 -19.28
N PHE A 283 -1.09 -30.29 -18.87
CA PHE A 283 -1.71 -28.97 -18.98
C PHE A 283 -0.77 -27.98 -19.68
N GLY A 284 -1.11 -27.62 -20.85
CA GLY A 284 -0.69 -26.56 -21.74
C GLY A 284 0.67 -25.85 -21.51
N GLY A 285 1.76 -26.43 -21.99
CA GLY A 285 3.08 -25.81 -21.97
C GLY A 285 3.88 -26.07 -20.69
N ASP A 286 5.10 -25.54 -20.64
CA ASP A 286 5.93 -25.62 -19.43
C ASP A 286 5.35 -24.69 -18.37
N THR A 287 5.23 -25.22 -17.16
CA THR A 287 4.65 -24.52 -16.00
C THR A 287 5.64 -24.52 -14.83
N TYR A 288 5.45 -23.62 -13.89
CA TYR A 288 6.25 -23.56 -12.66
C TYR A 288 5.61 -24.46 -11.60
N ALA A 289 6.31 -25.56 -11.25
CA ALA A 289 5.85 -26.46 -10.21
C ALA A 289 5.91 -25.77 -8.84
N LEU A 290 4.82 -25.86 -8.09
CA LEU A 290 4.75 -25.34 -6.72
C LEU A 290 4.49 -26.45 -5.71
N GLU A 291 3.68 -27.44 -6.07
CA GLU A 291 3.32 -28.52 -5.17
C GLU A 291 3.47 -29.90 -5.84
N GLY A 292 4.22 -30.79 -5.20
CA GLY A 292 4.43 -32.17 -5.64
C GLY A 292 3.32 -33.10 -5.17
N PRO A 293 3.43 -34.40 -5.55
CA PRO A 293 2.51 -35.41 -5.06
C PRO A 293 2.51 -35.54 -3.53
N GLY A 294 1.34 -35.77 -2.94
CA GLY A 294 1.20 -36.01 -1.50
C GLY A 294 -0.10 -35.49 -0.93
N MET A 295 -0.17 -35.44 0.40
CA MET A 295 -1.25 -34.79 1.11
C MET A 295 -1.21 -33.29 0.86
N ARG A 296 -2.34 -32.66 0.62
CA ARG A 296 -2.43 -31.23 0.34
C ARG A 296 -3.78 -30.63 0.72
N GLU A 297 -3.78 -29.38 0.88
CA GLU A 297 -4.97 -28.57 1.04
C GLU A 297 -5.45 -28.03 -0.31
N ASP A 298 -6.75 -27.92 -0.51
CA ASP A 298 -7.32 -27.51 -1.79
C ASP A 298 -8.22 -26.28 -1.60
N HIS A 299 -7.61 -25.12 -1.58
CA HIS A 299 -8.35 -23.87 -1.56
C HIS A 299 -7.61 -22.78 -2.35
N ASN A 300 -8.34 -22.26 -3.33
CA ASN A 300 -7.90 -21.16 -4.16
C ASN A 300 -8.61 -19.87 -3.73
N CYS A 301 -7.86 -18.80 -3.53
CA CYS A 301 -8.38 -17.45 -3.31
C CYS A 301 -8.01 -16.54 -4.48
N MET A 302 -8.58 -16.82 -5.65
CA MET A 302 -8.26 -16.19 -6.93
C MET A 302 -9.51 -15.72 -7.66
N TRP A 303 -9.36 -15.11 -8.82
CA TRP A 303 -10.45 -14.59 -9.61
C TRP A 303 -10.84 -15.55 -10.74
N ASP A 304 -12.10 -15.95 -10.79
CA ASP A 304 -12.71 -16.44 -12.01
C ASP A 304 -13.23 -15.22 -12.79
N CYS A 305 -12.49 -14.81 -13.81
CA CYS A 305 -12.78 -13.60 -14.57
C CYS A 305 -14.10 -13.70 -15.35
N ASN A 306 -14.64 -14.90 -15.63
CA ASN A 306 -15.95 -15.07 -16.22
C ASN A 306 -17.08 -14.71 -15.25
N ASN A 307 -16.86 -14.91 -13.94
CA ASN A 307 -17.89 -14.74 -12.91
C ASN A 307 -17.83 -13.36 -12.22
N THR A 308 -16.81 -12.56 -12.47
CA THR A 308 -16.62 -11.28 -11.80
C THR A 308 -17.50 -10.14 -12.32
N SER A 309 -18.55 -10.43 -13.08
CA SER A 309 -19.53 -9.46 -13.64
C SER A 309 -18.88 -8.27 -14.34
N LEU A 310 -17.75 -8.50 -15.01
CA LEU A 310 -17.05 -7.46 -15.76
C LEU A 310 -17.79 -7.25 -17.08
N GLU A 311 -18.26 -6.03 -17.32
CA GLU A 311 -18.69 -5.61 -18.63
C GLU A 311 -17.45 -5.48 -19.54
N ILE A 312 -17.17 -6.53 -20.30
CA ILE A 312 -16.07 -6.57 -21.26
C ILE A 312 -16.55 -5.95 -22.57
N SER A 313 -16.59 -4.63 -22.62
CA SER A 313 -16.83 -3.93 -23.87
C SER A 313 -15.49 -3.56 -24.51
N ASN A 314 -15.24 -4.04 -25.73
CA ASN A 314 -14.08 -3.74 -26.56
C ASN A 314 -12.74 -4.39 -26.16
N GLU A 315 -12.72 -5.27 -25.17
CA GLU A 315 -11.51 -6.02 -24.83
C GLU A 315 -11.46 -7.37 -25.57
N PRO A 316 -10.27 -7.90 -25.89
CA PRO A 316 -10.14 -9.11 -26.69
C PRO A 316 -10.63 -10.37 -25.95
N ASN A 317 -10.58 -10.39 -24.63
CA ASN A 317 -10.99 -11.52 -23.79
C ASN A 317 -11.25 -11.10 -22.34
N VAL A 318 -11.72 -12.05 -21.51
CA VAL A 318 -12.06 -11.80 -20.09
C VAL A 318 -10.85 -11.40 -19.23
N ILE A 319 -9.65 -11.90 -19.52
CA ILE A 319 -8.44 -11.52 -18.79
C ILE A 319 -8.14 -10.04 -19.02
N LYS A 320 -8.17 -9.59 -20.28
CA LYS A 320 -7.95 -8.16 -20.58
C LYS A 320 -9.05 -7.27 -20.03
N GLY A 321 -10.29 -7.75 -20.02
CA GLY A 321 -11.40 -7.05 -19.36
C GLY A 321 -11.14 -6.87 -17.87
N PHE A 322 -10.68 -7.92 -17.19
CA PHE A 322 -10.30 -7.88 -15.78
C PHE A 322 -9.13 -6.90 -15.54
N GLU A 323 -8.04 -7.03 -16.31
CA GLU A 323 -6.87 -6.16 -16.19
C GLU A 323 -7.22 -4.68 -16.36
N THR A 324 -8.00 -4.36 -17.41
CA THR A 324 -8.45 -2.99 -17.66
C THR A 324 -9.32 -2.45 -16.54
N ALA A 325 -10.27 -3.27 -16.06
CA ALA A 325 -11.24 -2.85 -15.04
C ALA A 325 -10.62 -2.69 -13.64
N THR A 326 -9.45 -3.30 -13.38
CA THR A 326 -8.78 -3.30 -12.08
C THR A 326 -7.40 -2.62 -12.09
N ASN A 327 -6.96 -2.14 -13.25
CA ASN A 327 -5.59 -1.67 -13.48
C ASN A 327 -4.55 -2.64 -12.92
N SER A 328 -4.62 -3.89 -13.40
CA SER A 328 -3.74 -4.97 -12.97
C SER A 328 -3.10 -5.71 -14.13
N THR A 329 -2.20 -6.62 -13.83
CA THR A 329 -1.62 -7.59 -14.76
C THR A 329 -1.81 -8.98 -14.18
N VAL A 330 -2.43 -9.88 -14.93
CA VAL A 330 -2.56 -11.29 -14.56
C VAL A 330 -1.28 -12.01 -14.97
N LEU A 331 -0.44 -12.30 -13.98
CA LEU A 331 0.89 -12.90 -14.21
C LEU A 331 0.84 -14.42 -14.32
N ALA A 332 -0.13 -15.08 -13.68
CA ALA A 332 -0.34 -16.51 -13.82
C ALA A 332 -1.81 -16.89 -13.70
N THR A 333 -2.14 -17.99 -14.33
CA THR A 333 -3.39 -18.73 -14.14
C THR A 333 -3.12 -20.08 -13.48
N TRP A 334 -4.16 -20.72 -13.02
CA TRP A 334 -4.10 -22.09 -12.52
C TRP A 334 -4.01 -23.09 -13.67
N ALA A 335 -2.96 -23.88 -13.73
CA ALA A 335 -2.67 -24.74 -14.88
C ALA A 335 -3.65 -25.90 -15.09
N HIS A 336 -4.44 -26.27 -14.09
CA HIS A 336 -5.47 -27.30 -14.21
C HIS A 336 -6.73 -26.85 -14.97
N VAL A 337 -6.85 -25.57 -15.30
CA VAL A 337 -8.00 -25.02 -16.01
C VAL A 337 -7.57 -24.56 -17.39
N ARG A 338 -8.06 -25.18 -18.45
CA ARG A 338 -7.64 -24.88 -19.81
C ARG A 338 -8.28 -23.63 -20.42
N ASP A 339 -9.40 -23.20 -19.91
CA ASP A 339 -10.14 -22.05 -20.45
C ASP A 339 -9.69 -20.70 -19.86
N TYR A 340 -8.70 -20.71 -18.97
CA TYR A 340 -7.84 -19.58 -18.57
C TYR A 340 -8.50 -18.29 -18.21
N CYS A 341 -9.68 -18.39 -17.68
CA CYS A 341 -10.35 -17.24 -17.09
C CYS A 341 -9.99 -17.01 -15.62
N CYS A 342 -9.11 -17.84 -15.06
CA CYS A 342 -8.71 -17.73 -13.65
C CYS A 342 -7.41 -16.92 -13.51
N ALA A 343 -7.46 -15.87 -12.68
CA ALA A 343 -6.31 -15.05 -12.36
C ALA A 343 -5.76 -15.48 -10.99
N GLY A 344 -4.68 -16.29 -11.02
CA GLY A 344 -4.08 -16.90 -9.84
C GLY A 344 -2.96 -16.09 -9.22
N ILE A 345 -2.16 -15.39 -10.05
CA ILE A 345 -1.18 -14.38 -9.60
C ILE A 345 -1.56 -13.07 -10.29
N VAL A 346 -1.84 -12.05 -9.49
CA VAL A 346 -2.29 -10.74 -10.00
C VAL A 346 -1.46 -9.62 -9.40
N ASP A 347 -0.90 -8.79 -10.24
CA ASP A 347 -0.18 -7.59 -9.88
C ASP A 347 -1.07 -6.35 -10.09
N PHE A 348 -1.56 -5.77 -9.02
CA PHE A 348 -2.32 -4.52 -9.05
C PHE A 348 -1.35 -3.33 -9.08
N ASN A 349 -1.29 -2.66 -10.23
CA ASN A 349 -0.44 -1.50 -10.45
C ASN A 349 -0.87 -0.29 -9.58
N PRO A 350 0.04 0.66 -9.30
CA PRO A 350 -0.37 1.94 -8.75
C PRO A 350 -1.53 2.56 -9.54
N ASP A 351 -2.56 3.03 -8.86
CA ASP A 351 -3.79 3.54 -9.48
C ASP A 351 -4.49 4.58 -8.59
N GLY A 352 -4.80 5.74 -9.16
CA GLY A 352 -5.49 6.81 -8.45
C GLY A 352 -4.76 7.24 -7.18
N ASP A 353 -5.39 7.04 -6.04
CA ASP A 353 -4.83 7.38 -4.72
C ASP A 353 -3.82 6.33 -4.21
N TYR A 354 -3.73 5.16 -4.84
CA TYR A 354 -2.85 4.08 -4.40
C TYR A 354 -1.51 4.19 -5.12
N LEU A 355 -0.50 4.73 -4.44
CA LEU A 355 0.85 4.90 -4.98
C LEU A 355 1.68 3.62 -4.90
N GLY A 356 1.34 2.71 -4.00
CA GLY A 356 1.95 1.41 -3.85
C GLY A 356 1.28 0.34 -4.70
N ARG A 357 1.95 -0.81 -4.78
CA ARG A 357 1.60 -1.99 -5.55
C ARG A 357 1.01 -3.07 -4.64
N VAL A 358 0.06 -3.85 -5.12
CA VAL A 358 -0.45 -5.02 -4.41
C VAL A 358 -0.30 -6.24 -5.31
N LEU A 359 0.53 -7.19 -4.90
CA LEU A 359 0.74 -8.46 -5.59
C LEU A 359 0.01 -9.57 -4.83
N CYS A 360 -0.88 -10.28 -5.51
CA CYS A 360 -1.70 -11.35 -4.95
C CYS A 360 -1.27 -12.71 -5.52
N ILE A 361 -1.11 -13.73 -4.66
CA ILE A 361 -0.95 -15.13 -5.02
C ILE A 361 -2.07 -15.92 -4.36
N GLY A 362 -3.07 -16.31 -5.14
CA GLY A 362 -4.26 -17.03 -4.65
C GLY A 362 -4.36 -18.48 -5.10
N LEU A 363 -3.29 -19.03 -5.67
CA LEU A 363 -3.24 -20.42 -6.13
C LEU A 363 -3.22 -21.40 -4.95
N ASN A 364 -4.01 -22.49 -5.05
CA ASN A 364 -3.96 -23.59 -4.09
C ASN A 364 -2.59 -24.23 -3.98
N ALA A 365 -1.86 -24.34 -5.09
CA ALA A 365 -0.52 -24.88 -5.14
C ALA A 365 0.53 -24.08 -4.33
N TYR A 366 0.20 -22.89 -3.86
CA TYR A 366 1.07 -22.09 -3.00
C TYR A 366 0.85 -22.47 -1.53
N GLU A 367 1.24 -23.67 -1.16
CA GLU A 367 1.10 -24.27 0.17
C GLU A 367 2.47 -24.38 0.87
N TRP A 368 2.61 -23.76 2.02
CA TRP A 368 3.91 -23.64 2.71
C TRP A 368 4.28 -24.85 3.56
N ASN A 369 3.32 -25.67 3.94
CA ASN A 369 3.55 -26.80 4.83
C ASN A 369 3.14 -28.17 4.25
N GLN A 370 3.01 -28.30 2.93
CA GLN A 370 2.69 -29.59 2.32
C GLN A 370 3.54 -30.72 2.90
N ASN A 371 2.90 -31.77 3.43
CA ASN A 371 3.54 -32.95 4.02
C ASN A 371 4.62 -32.60 5.07
N ASP A 372 4.34 -31.74 6.03
CA ASP A 372 5.31 -31.27 7.03
C ASP A 372 6.60 -30.70 6.36
N ARG A 373 6.43 -29.85 5.35
CA ARG A 373 7.51 -29.21 4.56
C ARG A 373 8.39 -30.20 3.77
N THR A 374 7.84 -31.32 3.37
CA THR A 374 8.54 -32.28 2.51
C THR A 374 8.15 -32.17 1.04
N ASN A 375 7.49 -31.06 0.66
CA ASN A 375 7.15 -30.74 -0.73
C ASN A 375 8.37 -30.76 -1.63
N GLU A 376 8.34 -31.56 -2.70
CA GLU A 376 9.41 -31.67 -3.68
C GLU A 376 9.77 -30.30 -4.31
N TYR A 377 8.78 -29.38 -4.44
CA TYR A 377 8.95 -28.07 -5.04
C TYR A 377 8.94 -26.92 -4.02
N GLN A 378 9.15 -27.19 -2.74
CA GLN A 378 9.21 -26.16 -1.70
C GLN A 378 10.17 -25.01 -2.07
N SER A 379 11.31 -25.33 -2.70
CA SER A 379 12.27 -24.33 -3.17
C SER A 379 11.70 -23.36 -4.21
N ASN A 380 10.71 -23.78 -5.01
CA ASN A 380 10.02 -22.87 -5.94
C ASN A 380 9.07 -21.93 -5.21
N ILE A 381 8.34 -22.39 -4.18
CA ILE A 381 7.50 -21.53 -3.34
C ILE A 381 8.37 -20.46 -2.66
N GLU A 382 9.45 -20.88 -2.03
CA GLU A 382 10.41 -19.99 -1.36
C GLU A 382 11.00 -18.96 -2.32
N LEU A 383 11.45 -19.41 -3.50
CA LEU A 383 12.06 -18.53 -4.51
C LEU A 383 11.04 -17.60 -5.16
N LEU A 384 9.81 -18.06 -5.42
CA LEU A 384 8.72 -17.23 -5.91
C LEU A 384 8.41 -16.10 -4.90
N THR A 385 8.27 -16.44 -3.62
CA THR A 385 8.02 -15.49 -2.56
C THR A 385 9.14 -14.45 -2.45
N LYS A 386 10.39 -14.92 -2.45
CA LYS A 386 11.55 -14.03 -2.44
C LYS A 386 11.56 -13.09 -3.65
N ASN A 387 11.33 -13.62 -4.84
CA ASN A 387 11.30 -12.82 -6.06
C ASN A 387 10.14 -11.80 -6.05
N CYS A 388 8.99 -12.15 -5.48
CA CYS A 388 7.86 -11.23 -5.30
C CYS A 388 8.22 -10.08 -4.34
N LEU A 389 8.83 -10.38 -3.20
CA LEU A 389 9.29 -9.36 -2.25
C LEU A 389 10.39 -8.47 -2.87
N ASP A 390 11.37 -9.06 -3.56
CA ASP A 390 12.41 -8.32 -4.26
C ASP A 390 11.84 -7.43 -5.39
N TYR A 391 10.79 -7.87 -6.06
CA TYR A 391 10.08 -7.10 -7.09
C TYR A 391 9.32 -5.91 -6.49
N LEU A 392 8.65 -6.12 -5.37
CA LEU A 392 7.89 -5.10 -4.67
C LEU A 392 8.77 -4.02 -4.02
N LYS A 393 10.01 -4.36 -3.70
CA LYS A 393 11.00 -3.44 -3.11
C LYS A 393 11.51 -2.36 -4.08
N GLN A 394 11.29 -2.52 -5.38
CA GLN A 394 11.74 -1.58 -6.44
C GLN A 394 10.82 -0.38 -6.50
#